data_50982b50f3fa455b9cee16b53b1b3d37
#
_entry.id   50982b50f3fa455b9cee16b53b1b3d37
#
_cell.length_a   1.000
_cell.length_b   1.000
_cell.length_c   1.000
_cell.angle_alpha   90.00
_cell.angle_beta   90.00
_cell.angle_gamma   90.00
#
_symmetry.space_group_name_H-M   'P 1'
#
loop_
_entity.id
_entity.type
_entity.pdbx_description
1 polymer ?
#
loop_
_entity_poly.entity_id
_entity_poly.type
_entity_poly.pdbx_seq_one_letter_code
_entity_poly.pdbx_strand_id
1 'polypeptide(L)'
;GPGMVMRVDIVDKAVKAMGKGKVILLDAGGKKFDQRLARDLSHDEHLILICGHYEGVDHRVHEYIADEIISIGDYVLSGGEIPAMVVVDTVVRLLPGALGNEQSLVEESHNEQEIEYPQYTRPEDYKGWKVPEVLLSGDHAKIKQWRGKK
;
A
#
# COMPACT_ATOMS: atom_id res chain seq x y z
N GLY A 1 -25.67 22.44 -1.36
CA GLY A 1 -24.30 22.50 -1.83
C GLY A 1 -24.19 22.06 -3.27
N PRO A 2 -23.10 22.35 -3.96
CA PRO A 2 -22.95 22.08 -5.39
C PRO A 2 -22.81 20.60 -5.77
N GLY A 3 -22.84 19.66 -4.81
CA GLY A 3 -22.69 18.24 -5.07
C GLY A 3 -23.36 17.36 -4.04
N MET A 4 -23.34 16.03 -4.28
CA MET A 4 -23.85 15.04 -3.36
C MET A 4 -22.81 14.69 -2.30
N VAL A 5 -23.26 14.42 -1.08
CA VAL A 5 -22.44 13.91 0.01
C VAL A 5 -23.04 12.60 0.47
N MET A 6 -22.22 11.57 0.70
CA MET A 6 -22.67 10.28 1.17
C MET A 6 -23.22 10.40 2.60
N ARG A 7 -24.42 9.88 2.81
CA ARG A 7 -25.15 10.03 4.07
C ARG A 7 -24.58 9.12 5.16
N VAL A 8 -24.44 9.69 6.36
CA VAL A 8 -23.92 8.98 7.54
C VAL A 8 -24.74 7.75 7.92
N ASP A 9 -26.07 7.82 7.86
CA ASP A 9 -26.95 6.69 8.24
C ASP A 9 -26.86 5.50 7.29
N ILE A 10 -26.57 5.75 6.01
CA ILE A 10 -26.33 4.70 5.01
C ILE A 10 -24.97 4.06 5.24
N VAL A 11 -23.92 4.87 5.43
CA VAL A 11 -22.57 4.38 5.72
C VAL A 11 -22.53 3.58 7.01
N ASP A 12 -23.15 4.07 8.08
CA ASP A 12 -23.23 3.36 9.36
C ASP A 12 -23.89 1.98 9.24
N LYS A 13 -25.03 1.91 8.52
CA LYS A 13 -25.70 0.63 8.25
C LYS A 13 -24.83 -0.34 7.45
N ALA A 14 -24.12 0.16 6.44
CA ALA A 14 -23.23 -0.66 5.62
C ALA A 14 -22.06 -1.22 6.45
N VAL A 15 -21.39 -0.38 7.25
CA VAL A 15 -20.31 -0.79 8.14
C VAL A 15 -20.79 -1.83 9.15
N LYS A 16 -21.93 -1.60 9.80
CA LYS A 16 -22.52 -2.57 10.76
C LYS A 16 -22.85 -3.92 10.12
N ALA A 17 -23.27 -3.92 8.86
CA ALA A 17 -23.55 -5.15 8.12
C ALA A 17 -22.29 -5.99 7.82
N MET A 18 -21.10 -5.35 7.80
CA MET A 18 -19.81 -6.04 7.61
C MET A 18 -19.32 -6.79 8.86
N GLY A 19 -19.98 -6.60 9.99
CA GLY A 19 -19.60 -7.20 11.25
C GLY A 19 -18.52 -6.41 12.00
N LYS A 20 -17.80 -7.08 12.92
CA LYS A 20 -16.77 -6.45 13.72
C LYS A 20 -15.43 -6.42 12.98
N GLY A 21 -14.85 -5.27 12.84
CA GLY A 21 -13.53 -5.07 12.20
C GLY A 21 -13.03 -3.66 12.41
N LYS A 22 -11.80 -3.38 12.04
CA LYS A 22 -11.21 -2.04 12.04
C LYS A 22 -11.71 -1.26 10.83
N VAL A 23 -12.37 -0.14 11.07
CA VAL A 23 -13.00 0.68 10.05
C VAL A 23 -12.04 1.77 9.58
N ILE A 24 -11.72 1.77 8.31
CA ILE A 24 -10.81 2.73 7.68
C ILE A 24 -11.57 3.54 6.63
N LEU A 25 -11.58 4.86 6.79
CA LEU A 25 -12.07 5.78 5.77
C LEU A 25 -10.90 6.19 4.87
N LEU A 26 -11.09 6.06 3.57
CA LEU A 26 -10.13 6.53 2.57
C LEU A 26 -10.48 7.96 2.17
N ASP A 27 -9.63 8.90 2.56
CA ASP A 27 -9.84 10.33 2.37
C ASP A 27 -8.49 11.04 2.15
N ALA A 28 -8.45 12.03 1.25
CA ALA A 28 -7.23 12.78 0.92
C ALA A 28 -6.65 13.54 2.13
N GLY A 29 -7.49 13.90 3.11
CA GLY A 29 -7.10 14.56 4.35
C GLY A 29 -6.60 13.62 5.45
N GLY A 30 -6.57 12.30 5.19
CA GLY A 30 -6.15 11.29 6.17
C GLY A 30 -4.63 11.23 6.40
N LYS A 31 -4.24 10.39 7.37
CA LYS A 31 -2.84 10.03 7.61
C LYS A 31 -2.25 9.36 6.37
N LYS A 32 -1.04 9.75 6.00
CA LYS A 32 -0.37 9.18 4.82
C LYS A 32 -0.08 7.68 5.02
N PHE A 33 -0.52 6.88 4.06
CA PHE A 33 -0.26 5.45 3.99
C PHE A 33 1.20 5.20 3.57
N ASP A 34 1.89 4.38 4.34
CA ASP A 34 3.26 3.95 4.09
C ASP A 34 3.43 2.45 4.41
N GLN A 35 4.62 1.92 4.15
CA GLN A 35 4.91 0.50 4.39
C GLN A 35 4.81 0.11 5.87
N ARG A 36 5.08 1.02 6.80
CA ARG A 36 4.94 0.77 8.23
C ARG A 36 3.47 0.62 8.61
N LEU A 37 2.62 1.53 8.13
CA LEU A 37 1.18 1.43 8.37
C LEU A 37 0.59 0.16 7.74
N ALA A 38 1.07 -0.24 6.55
CA ALA A 38 0.65 -1.49 5.93
C ALA A 38 0.99 -2.70 6.80
N ARG A 39 2.18 -2.74 7.43
CA ARG A 39 2.55 -3.81 8.39
C ARG A 39 1.65 -3.80 9.60
N ASP A 40 1.36 -2.62 10.17
CA ASP A 40 0.47 -2.52 11.32
C ASP A 40 -0.91 -3.10 10.97
N LEU A 41 -1.48 -2.72 9.82
CA LEU A 41 -2.77 -3.20 9.34
C LEU A 41 -2.77 -4.70 8.99
N SER A 42 -1.65 -5.27 8.60
CA SER A 42 -1.56 -6.71 8.28
C SER A 42 -1.76 -7.63 9.50
N HIS A 43 -1.74 -7.09 10.71
CA HIS A 43 -2.01 -7.82 11.95
C HIS A 43 -3.49 -7.78 12.36
N ASP A 44 -4.31 -6.93 11.73
CA ASP A 44 -5.73 -6.87 12.00
C ASP A 44 -6.46 -8.05 11.32
N GLU A 45 -7.33 -8.72 12.05
CA GLU A 45 -8.08 -9.88 11.52
C GLU A 45 -9.10 -9.50 10.46
N HIS A 46 -9.69 -8.30 10.55
CA HIS A 46 -10.70 -7.83 9.62
C HIS A 46 -10.60 -6.30 9.44
N LEU A 47 -10.38 -5.88 8.21
CA LEU A 47 -10.39 -4.47 7.81
C LEU A 47 -11.66 -4.16 7.01
N ILE A 48 -12.34 -3.09 7.37
CA ILE A 48 -13.50 -2.54 6.67
C ILE A 48 -13.08 -1.22 6.02
N LEU A 49 -13.05 -1.16 4.69
CA LEU A 49 -12.63 0.02 3.96
C LEU A 49 -13.86 0.80 3.48
N ILE A 50 -13.97 2.08 3.87
CA ILE A 50 -15.00 2.99 3.37
C ILE A 50 -14.42 3.76 2.19
N CYS A 51 -15.01 3.52 1.00
CA CYS A 51 -14.67 4.21 -0.24
C CYS A 51 -15.64 5.37 -0.44
N GLY A 52 -15.17 6.60 -0.25
CA GLY A 52 -15.96 7.81 -0.50
C GLY A 52 -16.17 8.06 -1.99
N HIS A 53 -17.27 8.74 -2.31
CA HIS A 53 -17.65 9.20 -3.65
C HIS A 53 -18.22 10.60 -3.63
N TYR A 54 -18.44 11.18 -4.80
CA TYR A 54 -19.02 12.51 -4.98
C TYR A 54 -18.16 13.60 -4.33
N GLU A 55 -18.77 14.47 -3.51
CA GLU A 55 -18.07 15.50 -2.72
C GLU A 55 -17.53 14.95 -1.38
N GLY A 56 -17.58 13.63 -1.17
CA GLY A 56 -17.11 12.95 0.01
C GLY A 56 -18.21 12.34 0.86
N VAL A 57 -17.88 12.05 2.10
CA VAL A 57 -18.79 11.48 3.11
C VAL A 57 -19.13 12.51 4.18
N ASP A 58 -20.30 12.36 4.78
CA ASP A 58 -20.70 13.19 5.93
C ASP A 58 -19.60 13.16 7.01
N HIS A 59 -19.21 14.32 7.53
CA HIS A 59 -18.09 14.42 8.47
C HIS A 59 -18.26 13.59 9.75
N ARG A 60 -19.49 13.28 10.13
CA ARG A 60 -19.77 12.36 11.24
C ARG A 60 -19.22 10.94 11.03
N VAL A 61 -18.96 10.54 9.78
CA VAL A 61 -18.26 9.29 9.49
C VAL A 61 -16.82 9.35 9.97
N HIS A 62 -16.14 10.49 9.81
CA HIS A 62 -14.78 10.71 10.31
C HIS A 62 -14.72 10.70 11.84
N GLU A 63 -15.73 11.30 12.50
CA GLU A 63 -15.73 11.51 13.94
C GLU A 63 -16.20 10.29 14.75
N TYR A 64 -17.16 9.50 14.21
CA TYR A 64 -17.90 8.52 15.00
C TYR A 64 -17.92 7.12 14.41
N ILE A 65 -17.49 6.89 13.16
CA ILE A 65 -17.59 5.59 12.51
C ILE A 65 -16.21 5.04 12.15
N ALA A 66 -15.33 5.87 11.58
CA ALA A 66 -14.01 5.45 11.18
C ALA A 66 -13.06 5.37 12.41
N ASP A 67 -12.36 4.25 12.54
CA ASP A 67 -11.28 4.11 13.54
C ASP A 67 -10.00 4.81 13.05
N GLU A 68 -9.80 4.86 11.73
CA GLU A 68 -8.64 5.49 11.11
C GLU A 68 -9.01 6.11 9.76
N ILE A 69 -8.39 7.24 9.43
CA ILE A 69 -8.56 7.93 8.15
C ILE A 69 -7.23 7.90 7.43
N ILE A 70 -7.21 7.34 6.20
CA ILE A 70 -5.98 7.08 5.44
C ILE A 70 -6.01 7.78 4.08
N SER A 71 -4.91 8.45 3.76
CA SER A 71 -4.61 9.04 2.45
C SER A 71 -3.49 8.28 1.77
N ILE A 72 -3.61 7.98 0.48
CA ILE A 72 -2.53 7.38 -0.31
C ILE A 72 -1.58 8.41 -0.95
N GLY A 73 -1.84 9.69 -0.79
CA GLY A 73 -0.99 10.76 -1.32
C GLY A 73 -1.67 12.11 -1.36
N ASP A 74 -0.87 13.15 -1.64
CA ASP A 74 -1.31 14.54 -1.64
C ASP A 74 -1.96 14.92 -3.00
N TYR A 75 -3.05 14.25 -3.34
CA TYR A 75 -3.85 14.47 -4.56
C TYR A 75 -5.28 13.98 -4.36
N VAL A 76 -6.19 14.44 -5.20
CA VAL A 76 -7.61 14.07 -5.16
C VAL A 76 -7.92 13.07 -6.26
N LEU A 77 -8.68 12.03 -5.93
CA LEU A 77 -9.19 11.02 -6.85
C LEU A 77 -10.71 11.10 -6.95
N SER A 78 -11.29 10.48 -7.97
CA SER A 78 -12.74 10.47 -8.19
C SER A 78 -13.53 9.66 -7.15
N GLY A 79 -12.85 8.76 -6.42
CA GLY A 79 -13.47 7.90 -5.42
C GLY A 79 -12.45 7.11 -4.62
N GLY A 80 -12.89 6.41 -3.60
CA GLY A 80 -12.05 5.65 -2.66
C GLY A 80 -11.63 4.27 -3.14
N GLU A 81 -12.11 3.78 -4.29
CA GLU A 81 -11.83 2.42 -4.76
C GLU A 81 -10.36 2.20 -5.12
N ILE A 82 -9.74 3.16 -5.84
CA ILE A 82 -8.32 3.07 -6.18
C ILE A 82 -7.45 3.12 -4.92
N PRO A 83 -7.64 4.04 -3.97
CA PRO A 83 -7.00 3.97 -2.67
C PRO A 83 -7.19 2.63 -1.95
N ALA A 84 -8.40 2.07 -1.98
CA ALA A 84 -8.67 0.77 -1.39
C ALA A 84 -7.85 -0.35 -2.04
N MET A 85 -7.74 -0.35 -3.36
CA MET A 85 -6.90 -1.32 -4.09
C MET A 85 -5.43 -1.21 -3.68
N VAL A 86 -4.90 0.02 -3.52
CA VAL A 86 -3.52 0.24 -3.04
C VAL A 86 -3.31 -0.32 -1.64
N VAL A 87 -4.23 -0.04 -0.72
CA VAL A 87 -4.16 -0.55 0.66
C VAL A 87 -4.26 -2.07 0.69
N VAL A 88 -5.23 -2.65 -0.03
CA VAL A 88 -5.45 -4.11 -0.09
C VAL A 88 -4.22 -4.81 -0.67
N ASP A 89 -3.72 -4.37 -1.82
CA ASP A 89 -2.55 -4.98 -2.45
C ASP A 89 -1.34 -4.95 -1.51
N THR A 90 -1.05 -3.78 -0.93
CA THR A 90 0.09 -3.60 -0.04
C THR A 90 -0.01 -4.45 1.23
N VAL A 91 -1.20 -4.54 1.85
CA VAL A 91 -1.42 -5.31 3.09
C VAL A 91 -1.41 -6.82 2.80
N VAL A 92 -2.12 -7.28 1.75
CA VAL A 92 -2.23 -8.71 1.43
C VAL A 92 -0.87 -9.33 1.12
N ARG A 93 0.03 -8.62 0.45
CA ARG A 93 1.40 -9.09 0.17
C ARG A 93 2.19 -9.41 1.44
N LEU A 94 1.86 -8.78 2.58
CA LEU A 94 2.51 -8.98 3.87
C LEU A 94 1.97 -10.17 4.65
N LEU A 95 0.85 -10.76 4.21
CA LEU A 95 0.26 -11.91 4.89
C LEU A 95 1.08 -13.17 4.59
N PRO A 96 1.28 -14.06 5.60
CA PRO A 96 1.98 -15.33 5.40
C PRO A 96 1.36 -16.15 4.25
N GLY A 97 2.19 -16.63 3.34
CA GLY A 97 1.78 -17.45 2.20
C GLY A 97 1.07 -16.71 1.07
N ALA A 98 0.90 -15.38 1.14
CA ALA A 98 0.29 -14.60 0.06
C ALA A 98 1.20 -14.49 -1.17
N LEU A 99 2.52 -14.42 -0.97
CA LEU A 99 3.52 -14.45 -2.03
C LEU A 99 4.17 -15.82 -2.12
N GLY A 100 4.47 -16.26 -3.36
CA GLY A 100 5.12 -17.56 -3.60
C GLY A 100 6.57 -17.65 -3.11
N ASN A 101 7.21 -16.52 -2.80
CA ASN A 101 8.54 -16.43 -2.24
C ASN A 101 8.59 -15.37 -1.13
N GLU A 102 8.58 -15.80 0.12
CA GLU A 102 8.64 -14.92 1.29
C GLU A 102 9.96 -14.13 1.40
N GLN A 103 11.05 -14.62 0.80
CA GLN A 103 12.34 -13.93 0.78
C GLN A 103 12.28 -12.64 -0.05
N SER A 104 11.34 -12.52 -1.00
CA SER A 104 11.14 -11.30 -1.77
C SER A 104 10.78 -10.11 -0.88
N LEU A 105 10.04 -10.33 0.20
CA LEU A 105 9.64 -9.26 1.14
C LEU A 105 10.81 -8.67 1.93
N VAL A 106 11.88 -9.44 2.12
CA VAL A 106 13.06 -9.01 2.90
C VAL A 106 13.92 -8.02 2.10
N GLU A 107 13.98 -8.18 0.78
CA GLU A 107 14.82 -7.40 -0.12
C GLU A 107 14.08 -6.22 -0.77
N GLU A 108 12.76 -6.10 -0.56
CA GLU A 108 11.94 -5.07 -1.20
C GLU A 108 12.20 -3.65 -0.67
N SER A 109 11.95 -2.66 -1.54
CA SER A 109 12.02 -1.24 -1.20
C SER A 109 11.12 -0.90 -0.01
N HIS A 110 11.55 0.08 0.79
CA HIS A 110 10.88 0.54 2.01
C HIS A 110 10.84 -0.48 3.17
N ASN A 111 11.56 -1.61 3.05
CA ASN A 111 11.87 -2.44 4.18
C ASN A 111 13.00 -1.78 4.98
N GLU A 112 12.78 -1.50 6.28
CA GLU A 112 13.73 -0.79 7.16
C GLU A 112 14.23 0.57 6.60
N GLN A 113 13.40 1.26 5.78
CA GLN A 113 13.69 2.55 5.11
C GLN A 113 14.72 2.46 3.98
N GLU A 114 15.09 1.28 3.53
CA GLU A 114 15.98 1.11 2.40
C GLU A 114 15.22 1.01 1.06
N ILE A 115 15.88 1.40 -0.01
CA ILE A 115 15.41 1.20 -1.38
C ILE A 115 16.14 -0.01 -1.94
N GLU A 116 15.42 -0.92 -2.59
CA GLU A 116 15.98 -2.09 -3.24
C GLU A 116 17.09 -1.71 -4.24
N TYR A 117 18.11 -2.56 -4.36
CA TYR A 117 19.16 -2.38 -5.37
C TYR A 117 18.62 -2.55 -6.79
N PRO A 118 19.26 -1.94 -7.82
CA PRO A 118 18.82 -2.02 -9.20
C PRO A 118 18.81 -3.47 -9.71
N GLN A 119 17.69 -3.89 -10.27
CA GLN A 119 17.52 -5.21 -10.89
C GLN A 119 17.88 -5.18 -12.37
N TYR A 120 18.53 -6.24 -12.86
CA TYR A 120 18.89 -6.42 -14.25
C TYR A 120 18.40 -7.77 -14.77
N THR A 121 18.09 -7.84 -16.07
CA THR A 121 17.67 -9.05 -16.76
C THR A 121 18.36 -9.15 -18.14
N ARG A 122 18.02 -10.15 -18.92
CA ARG A 122 18.51 -10.34 -20.28
C ARG A 122 17.90 -9.34 -21.26
N PRO A 123 18.60 -8.98 -22.35
CA PRO A 123 19.97 -9.40 -22.71
C PRO A 123 21.04 -8.65 -21.88
N GLU A 124 22.26 -9.20 -21.80
CA GLU A 124 23.38 -8.59 -21.08
C GLU A 124 23.85 -7.27 -21.70
N ASP A 125 23.71 -7.11 -23.01
CA ASP A 125 23.93 -5.86 -23.74
C ASP A 125 22.70 -5.57 -24.62
N TYR A 126 22.11 -4.40 -24.41
CA TYR A 126 21.05 -3.89 -25.27
C TYR A 126 21.42 -2.52 -25.78
N LYS A 127 21.77 -2.42 -27.07
CA LYS A 127 22.18 -1.17 -27.75
C LYS A 127 23.38 -0.46 -27.07
N GLY A 128 24.32 -1.22 -26.48
CA GLY A 128 25.44 -0.67 -25.72
C GLY A 128 25.14 -0.40 -24.24
N TRP A 129 23.92 -0.62 -23.79
CA TRP A 129 23.54 -0.53 -22.36
C TRP A 129 23.77 -1.88 -21.71
N LYS A 130 24.83 -1.98 -20.93
CA LYS A 130 25.31 -3.24 -20.39
C LYS A 130 24.86 -3.49 -18.97
N VAL A 131 24.58 -4.75 -18.65
CA VAL A 131 24.50 -5.22 -17.26
C VAL A 131 25.87 -5.04 -16.60
N PRO A 132 25.98 -4.54 -15.34
CA PRO A 132 27.25 -4.44 -14.64
C PRO A 132 27.98 -5.78 -14.60
N GLU A 133 29.27 -5.81 -14.98
CA GLU A 133 30.09 -7.02 -15.08
C GLU A 133 30.14 -7.81 -13.77
N VAL A 134 30.10 -7.13 -12.62
CA VAL A 134 30.07 -7.78 -11.31
C VAL A 134 28.90 -8.73 -11.14
N LEU A 135 27.73 -8.42 -11.74
CA LEU A 135 26.53 -9.27 -11.66
C LEU A 135 26.65 -10.52 -12.56
N LEU A 136 27.52 -10.48 -13.58
CA LEU A 136 27.79 -11.59 -14.50
C LEU A 136 28.96 -12.46 -14.05
N SER A 137 29.72 -12.02 -13.05
CA SER A 137 30.96 -12.65 -12.62
C SER A 137 30.79 -13.99 -11.91
N GLY A 138 29.58 -14.29 -11.39
CA GLY A 138 29.34 -15.45 -10.51
C GLY A 138 29.98 -15.33 -9.11
N ASP A 139 30.69 -14.24 -8.81
CA ASP A 139 31.30 -13.99 -7.51
C ASP A 139 30.26 -13.44 -6.52
N HIS A 140 29.65 -14.35 -5.76
CA HIS A 140 28.57 -14.01 -4.82
C HIS A 140 28.99 -12.95 -3.77
N ALA A 141 30.27 -12.94 -3.36
CA ALA A 141 30.75 -11.96 -2.38
C ALA A 141 30.78 -10.56 -2.97
N LYS A 142 31.29 -10.41 -4.19
CA LYS A 142 31.30 -9.12 -4.91
C LYS A 142 29.90 -8.66 -5.27
N ILE A 143 29.01 -9.57 -5.69
CA ILE A 143 27.60 -9.27 -5.97
C ILE A 143 26.90 -8.74 -4.71
N LYS A 144 27.09 -9.41 -3.56
CA LYS A 144 26.52 -8.95 -2.28
C LYS A 144 27.06 -7.58 -1.88
N GLN A 145 28.37 -7.33 -2.05
CA GLN A 145 28.97 -6.02 -1.79
C GLN A 145 28.43 -4.94 -2.72
N TRP A 146 28.18 -5.26 -4.00
CA TRP A 146 27.61 -4.32 -4.97
C TRP A 146 26.17 -3.97 -4.60
N ARG A 147 25.36 -4.95 -4.20
CA ARG A 147 23.99 -4.76 -3.74
C ARG A 147 23.89 -3.91 -2.48
N GLY A 148 24.84 -4.00 -1.57
CA GLY A 148 24.93 -3.22 -0.34
C GLY A 148 25.57 -1.82 -0.48
N LYS A 149 26.03 -1.44 -1.67
CA LYS A 149 26.56 -0.09 -1.95
C LYS A 149 25.42 0.83 -2.38
N LYS A 150 24.75 1.42 -1.43
CA LYS A 150 23.81 2.53 -1.63
C LYS A 150 24.28 3.76 -0.90
#